data_c98d726ada839cab515289617b8a26ff
#
_entry.id   c98d726ada839cab515289617b8a26ff
#
_cell.length_a   1.000
_cell.length_b   1.000
_cell.length_c   1.000
_cell.angle_alpha   90.00
_cell.angle_beta   90.00
_cell.angle_gamma   90.00
#
_symmetry.space_group_name_H-M   'P 1'
#
loop_
_entity.id
_entity.type
_entity.pdbx_description
1 polymer ?
#
loop_
_entity_poly.entity_id
_entity_poly.type
_entity_poly.pdbx_seq_one_letter_code
_entity_poly.pdbx_strand_id
1 'polypeptide(L)'
;MRERRYKKEWPYLIFVIASAIIVSFSCRSFALLNQVPGPDSSVFQYVANEIIEGKMPYLDTFDHKGPLLYVINVIGLLISKSYGLWLIEALTIVATLIICYYIARLCADPISSVVASVVCALCLYIYLEAGNLVEEYAMPFIAYALFIYLIYFKFNKISRWHIFLCGCCFGAVLMLRPNMIAVWIVGCVAVVVNCIIKKKLKDLPNFICMFVIGSAIVIVPFLIWLGINGALKAFWNVYIVFNMSYKESEGSLLNFFNVIKCFLVNFWCLLALFSICLSIIKKHSINNFMLLGMYIFSFILLGISGRTYYHYVMPLVPILAYPIAYMIIYISDFAGENKRIIEFVISVIFIIGVVPASFDGMVGSIEDAFFVSDGWEEKYPDIKATVSEIQKHSNRDDKITVYGNHDVYYLLSERKSASEYSYQQPIATVDKKIERRYFKEIQENLPRIIVWDNYFSAKNVKKDPMYKFIKKNNYVQSKNVGKIFYHE
;
A
#
# COMPACT_ATOMS: atom_id res chain seq x y z
N MET A 1 38.32 3.97 -7.03
CA MET A 1 37.90 3.08 -5.94
C MET A 1 36.38 2.86 -5.83
N ARG A 2 35.49 3.85 -6.14
CA ARG A 2 34.03 3.67 -6.13
C ARG A 2 33.54 2.64 -7.18
N GLU A 3 33.97 2.72 -8.44
CA GLU A 3 33.50 1.81 -9.51
C GLU A 3 33.82 0.33 -9.29
N ARG A 4 34.98 0.00 -8.68
CA ARG A 4 35.32 -1.40 -8.36
C ARG A 4 34.45 -1.99 -7.24
N ARG A 5 33.85 -1.15 -6.37
CA ARG A 5 32.97 -1.61 -5.29
C ARG A 5 31.60 -2.03 -5.84
N TYR A 6 31.04 -1.26 -6.79
CA TYR A 6 29.74 -1.57 -7.40
C TYR A 6 29.75 -2.86 -8.25
N LYS A 7 30.84 -3.17 -8.96
CA LYS A 7 30.97 -4.44 -9.70
C LYS A 7 30.95 -5.68 -8.80
N LYS A 8 31.24 -5.55 -7.51
CA LYS A 8 31.21 -6.67 -6.55
C LYS A 8 29.85 -6.87 -5.89
N GLU A 9 28.92 -5.91 -5.98
CA GLU A 9 27.59 -6.00 -5.35
C GLU A 9 26.56 -6.69 -6.26
N TRP A 10 26.80 -6.72 -7.58
CA TRP A 10 25.86 -7.25 -8.57
C TRP A 10 25.37 -8.68 -8.29
N PRO A 11 26.21 -9.65 -7.90
CA PRO A 11 25.72 -10.99 -7.61
C PRO A 11 24.69 -11.04 -6.46
N TYR A 12 24.87 -10.21 -5.46
CA TYR A 12 23.95 -10.13 -4.30
C TYR A 12 22.64 -9.50 -4.69
N LEU A 13 22.64 -8.48 -5.55
CA LEU A 13 21.42 -7.84 -6.03
C LEU A 13 20.56 -8.78 -6.89
N ILE A 14 21.14 -9.74 -7.59
CA ILE A 14 20.38 -10.76 -8.34
C ILE A 14 19.46 -11.54 -7.39
N PHE A 15 19.95 -11.97 -6.22
CA PHE A 15 19.13 -12.68 -5.23
C PHE A 15 18.02 -11.78 -4.66
N VAL A 16 18.31 -10.51 -4.40
CA VAL A 16 17.32 -9.53 -3.94
C VAL A 16 16.25 -9.31 -4.99
N ILE A 17 16.63 -9.12 -6.25
CA ILE A 17 15.69 -8.92 -7.36
C ILE A 17 14.85 -10.18 -7.58
N ALA A 18 15.47 -11.37 -7.54
CA ALA A 18 14.74 -12.62 -7.69
C ALA A 18 13.68 -12.80 -6.57
N SER A 19 14.04 -12.51 -5.31
CA SER A 19 13.07 -12.57 -4.21
C SER A 19 11.92 -11.57 -4.37
N ALA A 20 12.21 -10.37 -4.88
CA ALA A 20 11.20 -9.36 -5.16
C ALA A 20 10.21 -9.82 -6.25
N ILE A 21 10.73 -10.39 -7.33
CA ILE A 21 9.90 -10.91 -8.43
C ILE A 21 9.04 -12.07 -7.94
N ILE A 22 9.60 -12.99 -7.15
CA ILE A 22 8.84 -14.11 -6.58
C ILE A 22 7.67 -13.59 -5.73
N VAL A 23 7.92 -12.62 -4.85
CA VAL A 23 6.87 -12.02 -4.01
C VAL A 23 5.83 -11.29 -4.84
N SER A 24 6.21 -10.64 -5.96
CA SER A 24 5.28 -9.92 -6.82
C SER A 24 4.21 -10.80 -7.47
N PHE A 25 4.46 -12.11 -7.60
CA PHE A 25 3.43 -13.06 -8.07
C PHE A 25 2.28 -13.27 -7.08
N SER A 26 2.40 -12.78 -5.85
CA SER A 26 1.29 -12.75 -4.90
C SER A 26 0.29 -11.61 -5.15
N CYS A 27 0.62 -10.66 -6.02
CA CYS A 27 -0.25 -9.55 -6.40
C CYS A 27 -1.28 -10.02 -7.45
N ARG A 28 -2.57 -9.85 -7.15
CA ARG A 28 -3.68 -10.26 -8.03
C ARG A 28 -3.93 -9.32 -9.21
N SER A 29 -3.07 -8.33 -9.41
CA SER A 29 -3.10 -7.44 -10.58
C SER A 29 -2.51 -8.08 -11.85
N PHE A 30 -1.94 -9.27 -11.73
CA PHE A 30 -1.38 -10.01 -12.86
C PHE A 30 -2.49 -10.87 -13.50
N ALA A 31 -3.12 -10.36 -14.54
CA ALA A 31 -4.24 -11.04 -15.20
C ALA A 31 -3.87 -12.36 -15.89
N LEU A 32 -2.57 -12.56 -16.23
CA LEU A 32 -2.11 -13.87 -16.72
C LEU A 32 -2.28 -14.98 -15.67
N LEU A 33 -2.46 -14.61 -14.41
CA LEU A 33 -2.75 -15.53 -13.31
C LEU A 33 -4.23 -15.90 -13.18
N ASN A 34 -5.07 -15.50 -14.11
CA ASN A 34 -6.50 -15.74 -14.03
C ASN A 34 -7.11 -15.31 -12.68
N GLN A 35 -6.66 -14.15 -12.20
CA GLN A 35 -7.10 -13.58 -10.94
C GLN A 35 -8.07 -12.41 -11.16
N VAL A 36 -8.89 -12.15 -10.18
CA VAL A 36 -9.69 -10.92 -10.12
C VAL A 36 -9.09 -9.95 -9.11
N PRO A 37 -9.14 -8.63 -9.37
CA PRO A 37 -8.63 -7.65 -8.43
C PRO A 37 -9.34 -7.75 -7.07
N GLY A 38 -8.60 -7.48 -5.99
CA GLY A 38 -9.17 -7.35 -4.66
C GLY A 38 -10.13 -6.15 -4.56
N PRO A 39 -10.90 -6.04 -3.46
CA PRO A 39 -11.88 -4.97 -3.32
C PRO A 39 -11.29 -3.57 -3.52
N ASP A 40 -10.24 -3.20 -2.77
CA ASP A 40 -9.59 -1.89 -2.88
C ASP A 40 -8.98 -1.68 -4.27
N SER A 41 -8.26 -2.68 -4.78
CA SER A 41 -7.67 -2.64 -6.13
C SER A 41 -8.72 -2.42 -7.21
N SER A 42 -9.91 -3.02 -7.08
CA SER A 42 -10.99 -2.84 -8.06
C SER A 42 -11.52 -1.41 -8.07
N VAL A 43 -11.63 -0.76 -6.91
CA VAL A 43 -12.00 0.66 -6.81
C VAL A 43 -10.96 1.54 -7.51
N PHE A 44 -9.67 1.32 -7.25
CA PHE A 44 -8.61 2.14 -7.84
C PHE A 44 -8.54 1.99 -9.36
N GLN A 45 -8.73 0.77 -9.87
CA GLN A 45 -8.81 0.51 -11.30
C GLN A 45 -10.07 1.12 -11.93
N TYR A 46 -11.21 1.09 -11.23
CA TYR A 46 -12.44 1.73 -11.69
C TYR A 46 -12.24 3.24 -11.83
N VAL A 47 -11.72 3.92 -10.80
CA VAL A 47 -11.41 5.35 -10.84
C VAL A 47 -10.41 5.67 -11.95
N ALA A 48 -9.38 4.83 -12.14
CA ALA A 48 -8.39 5.01 -13.21
C ALA A 48 -9.02 4.89 -14.62
N ASN A 49 -9.94 3.94 -14.84
CA ASN A 49 -10.68 3.83 -16.10
C ASN A 49 -11.53 5.07 -16.35
N GLU A 50 -12.22 5.60 -15.34
CA GLU A 50 -13.00 6.83 -15.45
C GLU A 50 -12.10 8.04 -15.79
N ILE A 51 -10.88 8.12 -15.23
CA ILE A 51 -9.89 9.16 -15.59
C ILE A 51 -9.43 9.01 -17.04
N ILE A 52 -9.17 7.79 -17.52
CA ILE A 52 -8.81 7.54 -18.93
C ILE A 52 -9.93 8.02 -19.88
N GLU A 53 -11.17 7.95 -19.43
CA GLU A 53 -12.34 8.43 -20.19
C GLU A 53 -12.62 9.95 -20.00
N GLY A 54 -11.72 10.67 -19.31
CA GLY A 54 -11.81 12.13 -19.16
C GLY A 54 -12.60 12.60 -17.93
N LYS A 55 -12.97 11.70 -17.01
CA LYS A 55 -13.61 12.05 -15.74
C LYS A 55 -12.58 12.50 -14.71
N MET A 56 -13.02 13.27 -13.71
CA MET A 56 -12.15 13.77 -12.65
C MET A 56 -12.37 13.04 -11.33
N PRO A 57 -11.29 12.54 -10.70
CA PRO A 57 -11.38 11.96 -9.37
C PRO A 57 -11.86 13.02 -8.37
N TYR A 58 -12.57 12.59 -7.34
CA TYR A 58 -13.22 13.40 -6.30
C TYR A 58 -14.43 14.24 -6.78
N LEU A 59 -14.55 14.49 -8.07
CA LEU A 59 -15.65 15.29 -8.65
C LEU A 59 -16.70 14.41 -9.32
N ASP A 60 -16.26 13.51 -10.19
CA ASP A 60 -17.12 12.58 -10.94
C ASP A 60 -17.14 11.16 -10.33
N THR A 61 -16.08 10.81 -9.58
CA THR A 61 -15.95 9.54 -8.88
C THR A 61 -15.45 9.77 -7.46
N PHE A 62 -16.06 9.11 -6.49
CA PHE A 62 -15.67 9.22 -5.10
C PHE A 62 -14.68 8.10 -4.72
N ASP A 63 -13.49 8.48 -4.32
CA ASP A 63 -12.62 7.68 -3.44
C ASP A 63 -11.70 8.63 -2.66
N HIS A 64 -11.30 8.22 -1.46
CA HIS A 64 -10.62 9.09 -0.49
C HIS A 64 -9.10 8.88 -0.41
N LYS A 65 -8.52 8.21 -1.39
CA LYS A 65 -7.06 8.05 -1.51
C LYS A 65 -6.43 9.25 -2.26
N GLY A 66 -5.10 9.32 -2.23
CA GLY A 66 -4.37 10.40 -2.90
C GLY A 66 -4.31 10.26 -4.41
N PRO A 67 -4.19 11.38 -5.14
CA PRO A 67 -4.28 11.39 -6.61
C PRO A 67 -3.14 10.64 -7.30
N LEU A 68 -1.98 10.48 -6.66
CA LEU A 68 -0.86 9.72 -7.22
C LEU A 68 -1.22 8.24 -7.40
N LEU A 69 -2.06 7.67 -6.51
CA LEU A 69 -2.51 6.28 -6.65
C LEU A 69 -3.28 6.06 -7.95
N TYR A 70 -4.18 6.97 -8.30
CA TYR A 70 -4.97 6.84 -9.53
C TYR A 70 -4.09 7.03 -10.76
N VAL A 71 -3.13 7.95 -10.72
CA VAL A 71 -2.16 8.13 -11.82
C VAL A 71 -1.31 6.88 -12.01
N ILE A 72 -0.88 6.22 -10.93
CA ILE A 72 -0.17 4.92 -11.01
C ILE A 72 -1.06 3.87 -11.70
N ASN A 73 -2.33 3.78 -11.31
CA ASN A 73 -3.26 2.84 -11.92
C ASN A 73 -3.56 3.20 -13.39
N VAL A 74 -3.71 4.48 -13.74
CA VAL A 74 -3.84 4.93 -15.14
C VAL A 74 -2.63 4.49 -15.97
N ILE A 75 -1.41 4.74 -15.47
CA ILE A 75 -0.18 4.34 -16.18
C ILE A 75 -0.15 2.82 -16.37
N GLY A 76 -0.47 2.05 -15.33
CA GLY A 76 -0.54 0.59 -15.42
C GLY A 76 -1.51 0.12 -16.49
N LEU A 77 -2.75 0.62 -16.48
CA LEU A 77 -3.77 0.26 -17.46
C LEU A 77 -3.43 0.70 -18.89
N LEU A 78 -2.73 1.82 -19.05
CA LEU A 78 -2.24 2.28 -20.36
C LEU A 78 -1.07 1.44 -20.90
N ILE A 79 -0.20 0.92 -20.02
CA ILE A 79 0.87 -0.02 -20.43
C ILE A 79 0.23 -1.33 -20.91
N SER A 80 -0.65 -1.90 -20.09
CA SER A 80 -1.38 -3.12 -20.42
C SER A 80 -2.53 -3.34 -19.46
N LYS A 81 -3.74 -3.57 -20.00
CA LYS A 81 -4.89 -3.96 -19.16
C LYS A 81 -4.68 -5.29 -18.44
N SER A 82 -3.79 -6.15 -18.96
CA SER A 82 -3.57 -7.50 -18.42
C SER A 82 -2.46 -7.54 -17.37
N TYR A 83 -1.31 -6.90 -17.60
CA TYR A 83 -0.14 -7.04 -16.72
C TYR A 83 0.52 -5.70 -16.33
N GLY A 84 0.02 -4.57 -16.82
CA GLY A 84 0.70 -3.29 -16.61
C GLY A 84 0.74 -2.86 -15.14
N LEU A 85 -0.33 -3.09 -14.37
CA LEU A 85 -0.33 -2.84 -12.92
C LEU A 85 0.66 -3.74 -12.21
N TRP A 86 0.64 -5.04 -12.48
CA TRP A 86 1.61 -5.98 -11.89
C TRP A 86 3.06 -5.58 -12.18
N LEU A 87 3.36 -5.09 -13.40
CA LEU A 87 4.70 -4.62 -13.73
C LEU A 87 5.13 -3.46 -12.81
N ILE A 88 4.22 -2.52 -12.54
CA ILE A 88 4.51 -1.39 -11.62
C ILE A 88 4.69 -1.88 -10.20
N GLU A 89 3.86 -2.82 -9.72
CA GLU A 89 3.99 -3.43 -8.40
C GLU A 89 5.32 -4.18 -8.26
N ALA A 90 5.68 -5.00 -9.26
CA ALA A 90 6.96 -5.71 -9.28
C ALA A 90 8.15 -4.75 -9.22
N LEU A 91 8.12 -3.67 -10.01
CA LEU A 91 9.16 -2.64 -9.98
C LEU A 91 9.21 -1.92 -8.62
N THR A 92 8.08 -1.68 -8.00
CA THR A 92 7.95 -1.05 -6.67
C THR A 92 8.58 -1.94 -5.60
N ILE A 93 8.27 -3.25 -5.60
CA ILE A 93 8.84 -4.23 -4.68
C ILE A 93 10.35 -4.36 -4.91
N VAL A 94 10.80 -4.47 -6.16
CA VAL A 94 12.23 -4.53 -6.53
C VAL A 94 12.97 -3.30 -6.00
N ALA A 95 12.45 -2.10 -6.26
CA ALA A 95 13.08 -0.86 -5.79
C ALA A 95 13.16 -0.83 -4.25
N THR A 96 12.08 -1.21 -3.57
CA THR A 96 12.03 -1.27 -2.11
C THR A 96 13.11 -2.21 -1.56
N LEU A 97 13.19 -3.43 -2.07
CA LEU A 97 14.12 -4.44 -1.53
C LEU A 97 15.57 -4.14 -1.88
N ILE A 98 15.86 -3.54 -3.03
CA ILE A 98 17.21 -3.03 -3.34
C ILE A 98 17.62 -1.96 -2.33
N ILE A 99 16.72 -1.04 -1.98
CA ILE A 99 17.02 -0.01 -0.98
C ILE A 99 17.18 -0.65 0.40
N CYS A 100 16.35 -1.64 0.78
CA CYS A 100 16.50 -2.43 2.00
C CYS A 100 17.88 -3.10 2.08
N TYR A 101 18.36 -3.69 0.98
CA TYR A 101 19.71 -4.22 0.89
C TYR A 101 20.77 -3.15 1.22
N TYR A 102 20.68 -1.96 0.63
CA TYR A 102 21.63 -0.89 0.90
C TYR A 102 21.49 -0.31 2.31
N ILE A 103 20.29 -0.30 2.90
CA ILE A 103 20.07 0.04 4.31
C ILE A 103 20.84 -0.96 5.21
N ALA A 104 20.70 -2.25 4.96
CA ALA A 104 21.40 -3.31 5.69
C ALA A 104 22.92 -3.20 5.51
N ARG A 105 23.39 -2.87 4.28
CA ARG A 105 24.81 -2.64 3.98
C ARG A 105 25.44 -1.49 4.79
N LEU A 106 24.67 -0.66 5.43
CA LEU A 106 25.21 0.35 6.33
C LEU A 106 25.79 -0.26 7.62
N CYS A 107 25.36 -1.43 8.05
CA CYS A 107 25.83 -2.08 9.27
C CYS A 107 26.36 -3.50 9.07
N ALA A 108 26.15 -4.14 7.93
CA ALA A 108 26.46 -5.55 7.70
C ALA A 108 27.25 -5.78 6.40
N ASP A 109 27.79 -6.97 6.24
CA ASP A 109 28.40 -7.48 5.01
C ASP A 109 27.35 -7.80 3.92
N PRO A 110 27.78 -8.13 2.67
CA PRO A 110 26.83 -8.37 1.57
C PRO A 110 25.85 -9.53 1.82
N ILE A 111 26.32 -10.65 2.41
CA ILE A 111 25.48 -11.84 2.62
C ILE A 111 24.40 -11.55 3.65
N SER A 112 24.77 -11.06 4.82
CA SER A 112 23.82 -10.67 5.86
C SER A 112 22.83 -9.62 5.38
N SER A 113 23.25 -8.75 4.45
CA SER A 113 22.37 -7.73 3.85
C SER A 113 21.38 -8.32 2.85
N VAL A 114 21.75 -9.34 2.07
CA VAL A 114 20.82 -10.12 1.25
C VAL A 114 19.79 -10.79 2.14
N VAL A 115 20.25 -11.47 3.21
CA VAL A 115 19.33 -12.14 4.14
C VAL A 115 18.34 -11.16 4.74
N ALA A 116 18.78 -10.03 5.22
CA ALA A 116 17.89 -9.00 5.78
C ALA A 116 16.86 -8.52 4.73
N SER A 117 17.27 -8.34 3.48
CA SER A 117 16.37 -7.94 2.40
C SER A 117 15.38 -9.06 2.03
N VAL A 118 15.82 -10.32 1.98
CA VAL A 118 14.94 -11.48 1.74
C VAL A 118 13.95 -11.64 2.89
N VAL A 119 14.35 -11.44 4.13
CA VAL A 119 13.42 -11.44 5.28
C VAL A 119 12.38 -10.34 5.12
N CYS A 120 12.77 -9.13 4.67
CA CYS A 120 11.80 -8.08 4.35
C CYS A 120 10.82 -8.51 3.25
N ALA A 121 11.29 -9.20 2.19
CA ALA A 121 10.45 -9.72 1.12
C ALA A 121 9.41 -10.73 1.64
N LEU A 122 9.85 -11.66 2.48
CA LEU A 122 8.98 -12.69 3.07
C LEU A 122 7.98 -12.09 4.09
N CYS A 123 8.40 -11.07 4.85
CA CYS A 123 7.50 -10.32 5.70
C CYS A 123 6.44 -9.57 4.87
N LEU A 124 6.85 -9.00 3.74
CA LEU A 124 5.96 -8.28 2.84
C LEU A 124 4.84 -9.17 2.30
N TYR A 125 5.13 -10.43 1.97
CA TYR A 125 4.13 -11.38 1.48
C TYR A 125 2.87 -11.42 2.36
N ILE A 126 3.05 -11.43 3.70
CA ILE A 126 1.92 -11.50 4.66
C ILE A 126 1.03 -10.25 4.60
N TYR A 127 1.60 -9.12 4.22
CA TYR A 127 0.91 -7.81 4.24
C TYR A 127 0.37 -7.36 2.88
N LEU A 128 0.78 -8.01 1.77
CA LEU A 128 0.37 -7.63 0.41
C LEU A 128 -1.13 -7.86 0.14
N GLU A 129 -1.75 -8.79 0.89
CA GLU A 129 -3.14 -9.18 0.68
C GLU A 129 -3.41 -9.55 -0.80
N ALA A 130 -3.95 -8.63 -1.59
CA ALA A 130 -4.20 -8.85 -3.02
C ALA A 130 -3.34 -7.96 -3.93
N GLY A 131 -2.45 -7.13 -3.37
CA GLY A 131 -1.65 -6.13 -4.10
C GLY A 131 -2.44 -4.91 -4.57
N ASN A 132 -1.76 -4.04 -5.32
CA ASN A 132 -2.25 -2.75 -5.80
C ASN A 132 -2.78 -1.87 -4.66
N LEU A 133 -1.99 -1.74 -3.60
CA LEU A 133 -2.35 -1.00 -2.40
C LEU A 133 -1.53 0.28 -2.26
N VAL A 134 -2.11 1.27 -1.62
CA VAL A 134 -1.48 2.59 -1.41
C VAL A 134 -0.17 2.46 -0.65
N GLU A 135 -0.16 1.60 0.36
CA GLU A 135 0.97 1.32 1.24
C GLU A 135 2.14 0.71 0.46
N GLU A 136 1.83 -0.15 -0.49
CA GLU A 136 2.80 -0.79 -1.37
C GLU A 136 3.59 0.25 -2.17
N TYR A 137 2.89 1.15 -2.85
CA TYR A 137 3.53 2.21 -3.64
C TYR A 137 4.28 3.25 -2.81
N ALA A 138 3.97 3.37 -1.52
CA ALA A 138 4.69 4.26 -0.60
C ALA A 138 6.05 3.68 -0.15
N MET A 139 6.23 2.37 -0.13
CA MET A 139 7.40 1.71 0.43
C MET A 139 8.75 2.17 -0.14
N PRO A 140 8.96 2.27 -1.46
CA PRO A 140 10.27 2.68 -2.00
C PRO A 140 10.63 4.11 -1.58
N PHE A 141 9.65 5.00 -1.47
CA PHE A 141 9.86 6.37 -1.03
C PHE A 141 10.24 6.43 0.45
N ILE A 142 9.57 5.64 1.29
CA ILE A 142 9.86 5.50 2.72
C ILE A 142 11.25 4.88 2.91
N ALA A 143 11.56 3.81 2.19
CA ALA A 143 12.86 3.16 2.23
C ALA A 143 14.00 4.12 1.84
N TYR A 144 13.81 4.91 0.78
CA TYR A 144 14.79 5.88 0.35
C TYR A 144 15.01 6.99 1.39
N ALA A 145 13.95 7.54 1.95
CA ALA A 145 14.04 8.54 3.01
C ALA A 145 14.81 8.00 4.22
N LEU A 146 14.46 6.79 4.68
CA LEU A 146 15.17 6.12 5.77
C LEU A 146 16.66 5.95 5.45
N PHE A 147 16.99 5.47 4.26
CA PHE A 147 18.38 5.32 3.81
C PHE A 147 19.16 6.63 3.87
N ILE A 148 18.54 7.73 3.44
CA ILE A 148 19.15 9.06 3.46
C ILE A 148 19.42 9.55 4.88
N TYR A 149 18.46 9.38 5.80
CA TYR A 149 18.68 9.73 7.21
C TYR A 149 19.80 8.90 7.83
N LEU A 150 19.82 7.59 7.60
CA LEU A 150 20.86 6.70 8.12
C LEU A 150 22.26 7.08 7.57
N ILE A 151 22.38 7.42 6.29
CA ILE A 151 23.63 7.92 5.69
C ILE A 151 24.06 9.23 6.34
N TYR A 152 23.14 10.17 6.51
CA TYR A 152 23.44 11.45 7.14
C TYR A 152 24.04 11.27 8.53
N PHE A 153 23.43 10.43 9.37
CA PHE A 153 23.94 10.20 10.73
C PHE A 153 25.22 9.36 10.76
N LYS A 154 25.40 8.45 9.81
CA LYS A 154 26.63 7.65 9.74
C LYS A 154 27.84 8.45 9.30
N PHE A 155 27.69 9.33 8.30
CA PHE A 155 28.79 10.06 7.70
C PHE A 155 28.83 11.54 8.04
N ASN A 156 27.82 12.06 8.72
CA ASN A 156 27.64 13.48 9.05
C ASN A 156 27.73 14.42 7.82
N LYS A 157 27.45 13.90 6.66
CA LYS A 157 27.49 14.60 5.37
C LYS A 157 26.46 14.02 4.42
N ILE A 158 25.77 14.89 3.70
CA ILE A 158 24.79 14.51 2.67
C ILE A 158 24.85 15.49 1.53
N SER A 159 24.59 15.03 0.31
CA SER A 159 24.50 15.89 -0.86
C SER A 159 23.14 16.59 -0.93
N ARG A 160 23.11 17.78 -1.54
CA ARG A 160 21.86 18.52 -1.79
C ARG A 160 20.83 17.72 -2.59
N TRP A 161 21.30 16.92 -3.56
CA TRP A 161 20.45 16.06 -4.37
C TRP A 161 19.74 14.98 -3.56
N HIS A 162 20.39 14.39 -2.58
CA HIS A 162 19.72 13.43 -1.70
C HIS A 162 18.64 14.08 -0.85
N ILE A 163 18.85 15.32 -0.38
CA ILE A 163 17.83 16.07 0.38
C ILE A 163 16.65 16.42 -0.53
N PHE A 164 16.92 16.90 -1.75
CA PHE A 164 15.91 17.17 -2.77
C PHE A 164 15.07 15.93 -3.09
N LEU A 165 15.71 14.78 -3.36
CA LEU A 165 15.02 13.52 -3.64
C LEU A 165 14.24 13.01 -2.41
N CYS A 166 14.75 13.23 -1.19
CA CYS A 166 14.00 12.94 0.04
C CYS A 166 12.72 13.77 0.14
N GLY A 167 12.77 15.03 -0.30
CA GLY A 167 11.59 15.89 -0.45
C GLY A 167 10.63 15.39 -1.52
N CYS A 168 11.12 14.95 -2.69
CA CYS A 168 10.28 14.32 -3.72
C CYS A 168 9.54 13.09 -3.16
N CYS A 169 10.25 12.23 -2.43
CA CYS A 169 9.66 11.06 -1.78
C CYS A 169 8.58 11.46 -0.77
N PHE A 170 8.80 12.50 0.03
CA PHE A 170 7.80 13.04 0.94
C PHE A 170 6.55 13.53 0.19
N GLY A 171 6.73 14.31 -0.89
CA GLY A 171 5.63 14.77 -1.73
C GLY A 171 4.84 13.62 -2.33
N ALA A 172 5.52 12.56 -2.81
CA ALA A 172 4.87 11.37 -3.34
C ALA A 172 4.01 10.65 -2.28
N VAL A 173 4.55 10.45 -1.07
CA VAL A 173 3.78 9.82 0.02
C VAL A 173 2.62 10.69 0.46
N LEU A 174 2.77 12.02 0.50
CA LEU A 174 1.65 12.93 0.75
C LEU A 174 0.56 12.84 -0.32
N MET A 175 0.91 12.59 -1.58
CA MET A 175 -0.05 12.40 -2.67
C MET A 175 -0.58 10.98 -2.78
N LEU A 176 -0.09 10.05 -1.97
CA LEU A 176 -0.62 8.69 -1.77
C LEU A 176 -1.51 8.62 -0.53
N ARG A 177 -0.93 8.83 0.65
CA ARG A 177 -1.63 8.76 1.94
C ARG A 177 -0.85 9.49 3.04
N PRO A 178 -1.38 10.58 3.65
CA PRO A 178 -0.63 11.44 4.57
C PRO A 178 -0.17 10.78 5.87
N ASN A 179 -0.87 9.76 6.36
CA ASN A 179 -0.54 9.09 7.62
C ASN A 179 0.70 8.17 7.57
N MET A 180 1.39 8.09 6.43
CA MET A 180 2.62 7.29 6.26
C MET A 180 3.92 8.12 6.37
N ILE A 181 3.86 9.37 6.82
CA ILE A 181 5.01 10.30 6.86
C ILE A 181 5.89 10.20 8.11
N ALA A 182 5.70 9.20 8.96
CA ALA A 182 6.42 9.06 10.24
C ALA A 182 7.94 9.15 10.09
N VAL A 183 8.51 8.54 9.06
CA VAL A 183 9.96 8.53 8.78
C VAL A 183 10.49 9.95 8.63
N TRP A 184 9.75 10.82 7.94
CA TRP A 184 10.15 12.23 7.76
C TRP A 184 9.97 13.05 9.03
N ILE A 185 8.90 12.87 9.79
CA ILE A 185 8.69 13.58 11.06
C ILE A 185 9.87 13.30 11.98
N VAL A 186 10.15 12.03 12.23
CA VAL A 186 11.22 11.62 13.16
C VAL A 186 12.60 11.96 12.59
N GLY A 187 12.83 11.72 11.30
CA GLY A 187 14.09 12.02 10.63
C GLY A 187 14.43 13.52 10.65
N CYS A 188 13.47 14.38 10.33
CA CYS A 188 13.66 15.83 10.38
C CYS A 188 13.95 16.33 11.82
N VAL A 189 13.19 15.84 12.80
CA VAL A 189 13.46 16.17 14.22
C VAL A 189 14.88 15.75 14.61
N ALA A 190 15.27 14.52 14.26
CA ALA A 190 16.62 14.02 14.55
C ALA A 190 17.73 14.88 13.88
N VAL A 191 17.51 15.31 12.62
CA VAL A 191 18.44 16.22 11.91
C VAL A 191 18.55 17.56 12.63
N VAL A 192 17.43 18.17 13.01
CA VAL A 192 17.43 19.46 13.76
C VAL A 192 18.18 19.31 15.07
N VAL A 193 17.87 18.28 15.86
CA VAL A 193 18.57 17.99 17.13
C VAL A 193 20.06 17.81 16.90
N ASN A 194 20.46 17.06 15.87
CA ASN A 194 21.89 16.88 15.56
C ASN A 194 22.58 18.20 15.16
N CYS A 195 21.87 19.06 14.39
CA CYS A 195 22.41 20.38 14.02
C CYS A 195 22.58 21.30 15.24
N ILE A 196 21.67 21.24 16.21
CA ILE A 196 21.78 21.97 17.49
C ILE A 196 22.98 21.48 18.29
N ILE A 197 23.06 20.15 18.52
CA ILE A 197 24.16 19.54 19.31
C ILE A 197 25.52 19.84 18.68
N LYS A 198 25.64 19.78 17.35
CA LYS A 198 26.89 20.01 16.61
C LYS A 198 27.15 21.47 16.25
N LYS A 199 26.28 22.39 16.68
CA LYS A 199 26.37 23.83 16.37
C LYS A 199 26.41 24.12 14.86
N LYS A 200 25.68 23.31 14.03
CA LYS A 200 25.61 23.41 12.57
C LYS A 200 24.29 23.98 12.07
N LEU A 201 23.67 24.87 12.80
CA LEU A 201 22.38 25.47 12.44
C LEU A 201 22.40 26.21 11.10
N LYS A 202 23.58 26.66 10.65
CA LYS A 202 23.77 27.31 9.33
C LYS A 202 23.42 26.38 8.14
N ASP A 203 23.44 25.08 8.33
CA ASP A 203 23.11 24.10 7.27
C ASP A 203 21.59 23.92 7.09
N LEU A 204 20.78 24.21 8.12
CA LEU A 204 19.34 23.98 8.12
C LEU A 204 18.58 24.73 7.02
N PRO A 205 18.83 26.02 6.73
CA PRO A 205 18.09 26.72 5.69
C PRO A 205 18.24 26.06 4.32
N ASN A 206 19.44 25.57 3.98
CA ASN A 206 19.70 24.87 2.75
C ASN A 206 19.01 23.48 2.71
N PHE A 207 18.98 22.77 3.84
CA PHE A 207 18.26 21.50 3.97
C PHE A 207 16.76 21.70 3.77
N ILE A 208 16.18 22.70 4.44
CA ILE A 208 14.76 23.02 4.32
C ILE A 208 14.42 23.43 2.88
N CYS A 209 15.21 24.31 2.28
CA CYS A 209 14.99 24.80 0.91
C CYS A 209 14.98 23.62 -0.10
N MET A 210 16.00 22.77 -0.09
CA MET A 210 16.08 21.62 -1.00
C MET A 210 14.93 20.62 -0.78
N PHE A 211 14.59 20.37 0.46
CA PHE A 211 13.47 19.48 0.82
C PHE A 211 12.13 20.03 0.34
N VAL A 212 11.87 21.32 0.58
CA VAL A 212 10.61 21.97 0.14
C VAL A 212 10.50 22.03 -1.39
N ILE A 213 11.59 22.34 -2.10
CA ILE A 213 11.61 22.32 -3.56
C ILE A 213 11.32 20.90 -4.08
N GLY A 214 11.96 19.88 -3.50
CA GLY A 214 11.68 18.49 -3.87
C GLY A 214 10.24 18.08 -3.63
N SER A 215 9.67 18.48 -2.50
CA SER A 215 8.25 18.20 -2.21
C SER A 215 7.31 18.93 -3.17
N ALA A 216 7.60 20.20 -3.43
CA ALA A 216 6.77 21.03 -4.30
C ALA A 216 6.73 20.53 -5.75
N ILE A 217 7.85 20.04 -6.29
CA ILE A 217 7.92 19.53 -7.67
C ILE A 217 7.00 18.32 -7.90
N VAL A 218 6.67 17.58 -6.86
CA VAL A 218 5.72 16.47 -6.92
C VAL A 218 4.30 16.94 -6.63
N ILE A 219 4.08 17.75 -5.60
CA ILE A 219 2.74 18.15 -5.15
C ILE A 219 2.08 19.15 -6.11
N VAL A 220 2.83 20.17 -6.56
CA VAL A 220 2.28 21.28 -7.35
C VAL A 220 1.64 20.83 -8.66
N PRO A 221 2.20 19.90 -9.45
CA PRO A 221 1.53 19.40 -10.66
C PRO A 221 0.14 18.81 -10.40
N PHE A 222 -0.04 18.07 -9.30
CA PHE A 222 -1.36 17.54 -8.93
C PHE A 222 -2.34 18.67 -8.58
N LEU A 223 -1.89 19.67 -7.82
CA LEU A 223 -2.75 20.80 -7.45
C LEU A 223 -3.13 21.63 -8.68
N ILE A 224 -2.22 21.82 -9.62
CA ILE A 224 -2.49 22.51 -10.90
C ILE A 224 -3.51 21.69 -11.71
N TRP A 225 -3.29 20.38 -11.89
CA TRP A 225 -4.20 19.51 -12.62
C TRP A 225 -5.62 19.53 -12.04
N LEU A 226 -5.76 19.36 -10.72
CA LEU A 226 -7.04 19.44 -10.03
C LEU A 226 -7.66 20.85 -10.12
N GLY A 227 -6.83 21.91 -10.03
CA GLY A 227 -7.29 23.29 -10.10
C GLY A 227 -7.86 23.68 -11.47
N ILE A 228 -7.16 23.36 -12.55
CA ILE A 228 -7.60 23.62 -13.93
C ILE A 228 -8.92 22.90 -14.25
N ASN A 229 -9.13 21.71 -13.69
CA ASN A 229 -10.34 20.91 -13.90
C ASN A 229 -11.44 21.19 -12.85
N GLY A 230 -11.30 22.20 -11.99
CA GLY A 230 -12.31 22.57 -11.00
C GLY A 230 -12.47 21.60 -9.83
N ALA A 231 -11.61 20.57 -9.72
CA ALA A 231 -11.70 19.50 -8.73
C ALA A 231 -11.00 19.80 -7.38
N LEU A 232 -10.30 20.95 -7.25
CA LEU A 232 -9.48 21.26 -6.07
C LEU A 232 -10.30 21.30 -4.77
N LYS A 233 -11.51 21.87 -4.80
CA LYS A 233 -12.39 21.93 -3.63
C LYS A 233 -12.90 20.52 -3.26
N ALA A 234 -13.25 19.69 -4.25
CA ALA A 234 -13.68 18.33 -4.05
C ALA A 234 -12.54 17.49 -3.46
N PHE A 235 -11.34 17.59 -4.03
CA PHE A 235 -10.13 16.97 -3.49
C PHE A 235 -9.90 17.36 -2.02
N TRP A 236 -9.97 18.65 -1.68
CA TRP A 236 -9.80 19.07 -0.28
C TRP A 236 -10.83 18.44 0.65
N ASN A 237 -12.10 18.45 0.25
CA ASN A 237 -13.18 17.90 1.06
C ASN A 237 -13.07 16.38 1.24
N VAL A 238 -12.70 15.66 0.17
CA VAL A 238 -12.64 14.20 0.18
C VAL A 238 -11.31 13.71 0.74
N TYR A 239 -10.19 14.23 0.23
CA TYR A 239 -8.87 13.73 0.59
C TYR A 239 -8.40 14.23 1.97
N ILE A 240 -8.77 15.45 2.37
CA ILE A 240 -8.33 16.01 3.67
C ILE A 240 -9.46 15.92 4.70
N VAL A 241 -10.58 16.61 4.46
CA VAL A 241 -11.64 16.76 5.48
C VAL A 241 -12.30 15.43 5.81
N PHE A 242 -12.70 14.67 4.78
CA PHE A 242 -13.33 13.36 4.99
C PHE A 242 -12.38 12.39 5.72
N ASN A 243 -11.11 12.29 5.30
CA ASN A 243 -10.14 11.42 5.98
C ASN A 243 -9.87 11.82 7.44
N MET A 244 -9.95 13.11 7.79
CA MET A 244 -9.85 13.56 9.18
C MET A 244 -11.09 13.17 10.01
N SER A 245 -12.26 13.07 9.39
CA SER A 245 -13.52 12.65 10.02
C SER A 245 -13.75 11.14 9.96
N TYR A 246 -13.00 10.43 9.10
CA TYR A 246 -13.12 9.00 8.88
C TYR A 246 -12.49 8.21 10.02
N LYS A 247 -13.11 8.32 11.22
CA LYS A 247 -12.68 7.61 12.42
C LYS A 247 -13.80 6.68 12.88
N GLU A 248 -13.45 5.45 13.23
CA GLU A 248 -14.37 4.60 13.98
C GLU A 248 -14.46 5.09 15.44
N SER A 249 -15.61 4.85 16.06
CA SER A 249 -15.95 5.31 17.42
C SER A 249 -15.17 4.61 18.54
N GLU A 250 -14.39 3.57 18.21
CA GLU A 250 -13.56 2.88 19.19
C GLU A 250 -12.27 3.66 19.45
N GLY A 251 -11.88 3.73 20.73
CA GLY A 251 -10.85 4.63 21.23
C GLY A 251 -9.49 4.48 20.52
N SER A 252 -8.83 5.61 20.27
CA SER A 252 -7.53 5.69 19.58
C SER A 252 -6.43 4.81 20.19
N LEU A 253 -6.51 4.50 21.49
CA LEU A 253 -5.56 3.64 22.19
C LEU A 253 -5.69 2.17 21.76
N LEU A 254 -6.92 1.66 21.61
CA LEU A 254 -7.18 0.29 21.17
C LEU A 254 -6.67 0.09 19.74
N ASN A 255 -6.88 1.05 18.86
CA ASN A 255 -6.41 0.99 17.49
C ASN A 255 -4.89 1.01 17.40
N PHE A 256 -4.21 1.78 18.26
CA PHE A 256 -2.76 1.74 18.37
C PHE A 256 -2.26 0.32 18.70
N PHE A 257 -2.85 -0.35 19.70
CA PHE A 257 -2.50 -1.74 20.03
C PHE A 257 -2.85 -2.72 18.91
N ASN A 258 -3.96 -2.52 18.20
CA ASN A 258 -4.33 -3.35 17.07
C ASN A 258 -3.31 -3.25 15.92
N VAL A 259 -2.82 -2.06 15.59
CA VAL A 259 -1.75 -1.88 14.59
C VAL A 259 -0.47 -2.59 15.02
N ILE A 260 -0.09 -2.47 16.29
CA ILE A 260 1.07 -3.21 16.83
C ILE A 260 0.83 -4.72 16.72
N LYS A 261 -0.36 -5.21 17.05
CA LYS A 261 -0.72 -6.62 16.93
C LYS A 261 -0.60 -7.11 15.48
N CYS A 262 -1.12 -6.36 14.50
CA CYS A 262 -0.96 -6.69 13.08
C CYS A 262 0.50 -6.75 12.67
N PHE A 263 1.33 -5.83 13.14
CA PHE A 263 2.77 -5.85 12.86
C PHE A 263 3.46 -7.07 13.48
N LEU A 264 3.11 -7.42 14.73
CA LEU A 264 3.74 -8.51 15.47
C LEU A 264 3.21 -9.90 15.11
N VAL A 265 2.25 -10.03 14.22
CA VAL A 265 1.85 -11.34 13.65
C VAL A 265 3.06 -12.06 13.06
N ASN A 266 4.01 -11.29 12.52
CA ASN A 266 5.27 -11.83 12.04
C ASN A 266 6.33 -11.76 13.15
N PHE A 267 6.84 -12.92 13.55
CA PHE A 267 7.90 -13.05 14.57
C PHE A 267 9.14 -12.17 14.28
N TRP A 268 9.48 -11.99 13.01
CA TRP A 268 10.64 -11.18 12.61
C TRP A 268 10.48 -9.71 12.93
N CYS A 269 9.26 -9.20 12.94
CA CYS A 269 8.96 -7.86 13.37
C CYS A 269 9.24 -7.67 14.87
N LEU A 270 8.89 -8.67 15.70
CA LEU A 270 9.23 -8.68 17.11
C LEU A 270 10.74 -8.71 17.32
N LEU A 271 11.44 -9.57 16.59
CA LEU A 271 12.90 -9.69 16.66
C LEU A 271 13.60 -8.40 16.23
N ALA A 272 13.09 -7.71 15.21
CA ALA A 272 13.62 -6.41 14.80
C ALA A 272 13.46 -5.34 15.88
N LEU A 273 12.31 -5.26 16.54
CA LEU A 273 12.11 -4.35 17.66
C LEU A 273 13.06 -4.69 18.82
N PHE A 274 13.20 -5.96 19.15
CA PHE A 274 14.17 -6.42 20.17
C PHE A 274 15.60 -6.01 19.80
N SER A 275 16.00 -6.20 18.53
CA SER A 275 17.30 -5.79 18.00
C SER A 275 17.57 -4.29 18.18
N ILE A 276 16.56 -3.45 17.93
CA ILE A 276 16.69 -1.98 18.14
C ILE A 276 16.90 -1.67 19.62
N CYS A 277 16.11 -2.27 20.51
CA CYS A 277 16.27 -2.07 21.96
C CYS A 277 17.69 -2.51 22.42
N LEU A 278 18.14 -3.66 21.94
CA LEU A 278 19.48 -4.18 22.23
C LEU A 278 20.58 -3.23 21.73
N SER A 279 20.42 -2.72 20.51
CA SER A 279 21.36 -1.79 19.91
C SER A 279 21.43 -0.45 20.67
N ILE A 280 20.31 0.01 21.24
CA ILE A 280 20.26 1.21 22.09
C ILE A 280 21.03 0.97 23.39
N ILE A 281 20.81 -0.18 24.05
CA ILE A 281 21.51 -0.54 25.31
C ILE A 281 23.03 -0.62 25.10
N LYS A 282 23.45 -1.21 23.97
CA LYS A 282 24.88 -1.38 23.68
C LYS A 282 25.56 -0.12 23.19
N LYS A 283 24.85 0.68 22.39
CA LYS A 283 25.39 1.90 21.80
C LYS A 283 24.30 2.96 21.72
N HIS A 284 24.39 3.95 22.57
CA HIS A 284 23.51 5.12 22.56
C HIS A 284 23.78 5.99 21.32
N SER A 285 23.31 5.54 20.14
CA SER A 285 23.47 6.28 18.90
C SER A 285 22.15 6.93 18.48
N ILE A 286 22.23 8.10 17.88
CA ILE A 286 21.06 8.82 17.35
C ILE A 286 20.30 7.97 16.32
N ASN A 287 21.00 7.13 15.55
CA ASN A 287 20.37 6.22 14.59
C ASN A 287 19.41 5.24 15.27
N ASN A 288 19.80 4.66 16.40
CA ASN A 288 19.01 3.67 17.09
C ASN A 288 17.76 4.30 17.72
N PHE A 289 17.91 5.47 18.33
CA PHE A 289 16.74 6.22 18.85
C PHE A 289 15.82 6.70 17.74
N MET A 290 16.38 7.12 16.61
CA MET A 290 15.61 7.52 15.43
C MET A 290 14.78 6.34 14.88
N LEU A 291 15.37 5.15 14.73
CA LEU A 291 14.66 3.95 14.29
C LEU A 291 13.50 3.59 15.23
N LEU A 292 13.75 3.59 16.54
CA LEU A 292 12.69 3.35 17.53
C LEU A 292 11.58 4.40 17.43
N GLY A 293 11.96 5.68 17.31
CA GLY A 293 11.01 6.77 17.11
C GLY A 293 10.17 6.58 15.85
N MET A 294 10.77 6.13 14.73
CA MET A 294 10.06 5.86 13.49
C MET A 294 9.01 4.77 13.66
N TYR A 295 9.29 3.69 14.39
CA TYR A 295 8.29 2.68 14.73
C TYR A 295 7.14 3.25 15.54
N ILE A 296 7.47 3.94 16.65
CA ILE A 296 6.45 4.51 17.56
C ILE A 296 5.53 5.47 16.81
N PHE A 297 6.11 6.43 16.06
CA PHE A 297 5.34 7.40 15.30
C PHE A 297 4.52 6.75 14.16
N SER A 298 5.06 5.72 13.51
CA SER A 298 4.30 4.96 12.50
C SER A 298 3.08 4.30 13.13
N PHE A 299 3.22 3.63 14.28
CA PHE A 299 2.09 3.02 14.97
C PHE A 299 1.03 4.07 15.39
N ILE A 300 1.46 5.25 15.84
CA ILE A 300 0.56 6.34 16.20
C ILE A 300 -0.21 6.82 14.95
N LEU A 301 0.50 7.16 13.86
CA LEU A 301 -0.13 7.71 12.66
C LEU A 301 -1.04 6.71 11.96
N LEU A 302 -0.66 5.44 11.91
CA LEU A 302 -1.47 4.37 11.32
C LEU A 302 -2.70 4.08 12.19
N GLY A 303 -2.56 4.11 13.52
CA GLY A 303 -3.64 3.90 14.47
C GLY A 303 -4.71 5.01 14.50
N ILE A 304 -4.37 6.24 14.07
CA ILE A 304 -5.30 7.38 14.06
C ILE A 304 -6.53 7.10 13.16
N SER A 305 -6.38 6.27 12.12
CA SER A 305 -7.49 5.96 11.20
C SER A 305 -8.64 5.18 11.86
N GLY A 306 -8.42 4.58 13.01
CA GLY A 306 -9.43 3.79 13.72
C GLY A 306 -9.69 2.40 13.13
N ARG A 307 -9.05 2.06 12.00
CA ARG A 307 -9.18 0.77 11.31
C ARG A 307 -7.84 0.07 11.25
N THR A 308 -7.88 -1.25 11.28
CA THR A 308 -6.68 -2.08 11.34
C THR A 308 -6.79 -3.19 10.29
N TYR A 309 -5.99 -3.04 9.23
CA TYR A 309 -5.81 -4.06 8.20
C TYR A 309 -4.33 -4.47 8.18
N TYR A 310 -4.03 -5.67 7.73
CA TYR A 310 -2.65 -6.16 7.68
C TYR A 310 -1.77 -5.30 6.77
N HIS A 311 -2.27 -4.86 5.63
CA HIS A 311 -1.51 -4.00 4.70
C HIS A 311 -1.11 -2.63 5.28
N TYR A 312 -1.79 -2.12 6.33
CA TYR A 312 -1.43 -0.83 6.94
C TYR A 312 -0.03 -0.82 7.54
N VAL A 313 0.54 -1.98 7.87
CA VAL A 313 1.90 -2.07 8.41
C VAL A 313 2.99 -2.25 7.36
N MET A 314 2.66 -2.36 6.07
CA MET A 314 3.65 -2.42 4.97
C MET A 314 4.69 -1.30 5.00
N PRO A 315 4.34 -0.03 5.30
CA PRO A 315 5.33 1.06 5.41
C PRO A 315 6.43 0.82 6.45
N LEU A 316 6.22 -0.11 7.38
CA LEU A 316 7.22 -0.47 8.40
C LEU A 316 8.22 -1.52 7.91
N VAL A 317 7.93 -2.24 6.83
CA VAL A 317 8.81 -3.31 6.29
C VAL A 317 10.21 -2.79 5.94
N PRO A 318 10.40 -1.64 5.27
CA PRO A 318 11.74 -1.13 5.00
C PRO A 318 12.58 -0.86 6.27
N ILE A 319 11.92 -0.54 7.40
CA ILE A 319 12.60 -0.24 8.66
C ILE A 319 13.19 -1.52 9.28
N LEU A 320 12.69 -2.73 8.91
CA LEU A 320 13.19 -4.01 9.38
C LEU A 320 14.63 -4.31 8.91
N ALA A 321 15.03 -3.80 7.74
CA ALA A 321 16.28 -4.18 7.09
C ALA A 321 17.52 -3.91 7.95
N TYR A 322 17.60 -2.74 8.59
CA TYR A 322 18.76 -2.39 9.44
C TYR A 322 18.83 -3.23 10.73
N PRO A 323 17.75 -3.35 11.54
CA PRO A 323 17.82 -4.11 12.77
C PRO A 323 18.00 -5.62 12.56
N ILE A 324 17.47 -6.19 11.49
CA ILE A 324 17.70 -7.61 11.15
C ILE A 324 19.17 -7.83 10.81
N ALA A 325 19.74 -7.00 9.92
CA ALA A 325 21.15 -7.09 9.58
C ALA A 325 22.06 -6.87 10.81
N TYR A 326 21.72 -5.91 11.66
CA TYR A 326 22.44 -5.66 12.92
C TYR A 326 22.41 -6.90 13.84
N MET A 327 21.26 -7.58 13.96
CA MET A 327 21.14 -8.78 14.80
C MET A 327 22.01 -9.92 14.29
N ILE A 328 22.03 -10.16 12.97
CA ILE A 328 22.88 -11.20 12.37
C ILE A 328 24.34 -10.96 12.74
N ILE A 329 24.85 -9.74 12.54
CA ILE A 329 26.23 -9.37 12.87
C ILE A 329 26.48 -9.47 14.38
N TYR A 330 25.54 -8.96 15.19
CA TYR A 330 25.68 -8.97 16.65
C TYR A 330 25.85 -10.39 17.21
N ILE A 331 25.03 -11.35 16.75
CA ILE A 331 25.13 -12.74 17.22
C ILE A 331 26.42 -13.36 16.69
N SER A 332 26.79 -13.12 15.43
CA SER A 332 28.00 -13.67 14.84
C SER A 332 29.30 -13.19 15.51
N ASP A 333 29.27 -11.96 16.07
CA ASP A 333 30.44 -11.40 16.77
C ASP A 333 30.81 -12.18 18.05
N PHE A 334 29.86 -12.93 18.66
CA PHE A 334 30.14 -13.80 19.80
C PHE A 334 30.93 -15.06 19.42
N ALA A 335 31.00 -15.40 18.13
CA ALA A 335 31.61 -16.64 17.66
C ALA A 335 33.12 -16.58 17.46
N GLY A 336 33.77 -15.43 17.66
CA GLY A 336 35.21 -15.28 17.53
C GLY A 336 35.73 -15.71 16.14
N GLU A 337 36.63 -16.71 16.11
CA GLU A 337 37.21 -17.24 14.88
C GLU A 337 36.20 -17.91 13.95
N ASN A 338 35.10 -18.45 14.49
CA ASN A 338 34.04 -19.09 13.74
C ASN A 338 32.95 -18.10 13.23
N LYS A 339 33.20 -16.82 13.29
CA LYS A 339 32.24 -15.76 12.95
C LYS A 339 31.53 -16.01 11.61
N ARG A 340 32.24 -16.33 10.54
CA ARG A 340 31.65 -16.56 9.21
C ARG A 340 30.72 -17.77 9.16
N ILE A 341 31.07 -18.84 9.88
CA ILE A 341 30.25 -20.04 9.94
C ILE A 341 28.96 -19.75 10.68
N ILE A 342 29.06 -19.08 11.81
CA ILE A 342 27.88 -18.69 12.62
C ILE A 342 26.99 -17.68 11.86
N GLU A 343 27.60 -16.72 11.18
CA GLU A 343 26.87 -15.78 10.32
C GLU A 343 26.06 -16.50 9.22
N PHE A 344 26.68 -17.50 8.58
CA PHE A 344 26.00 -18.34 7.59
C PHE A 344 24.86 -19.15 8.25
N VAL A 345 25.13 -19.84 9.37
CA VAL A 345 24.12 -20.65 10.09
C VAL A 345 22.94 -19.78 10.53
N ILE A 346 23.20 -18.62 11.11
CA ILE A 346 22.13 -17.69 11.53
C ILE A 346 21.34 -17.21 10.31
N SER A 347 22.01 -16.89 9.21
CA SER A 347 21.37 -16.48 7.97
C SER A 347 20.42 -17.55 7.44
N VAL A 348 20.85 -18.82 7.47
CA VAL A 348 20.02 -19.98 7.12
C VAL A 348 18.83 -20.13 8.07
N ILE A 349 19.04 -19.98 9.38
CA ILE A 349 17.97 -20.04 10.39
C ILE A 349 16.95 -18.92 10.14
N PHE A 350 17.41 -17.70 9.81
CA PHE A 350 16.53 -16.57 9.49
C PHE A 350 15.67 -16.85 8.26
N ILE A 351 16.25 -17.40 7.20
CA ILE A 351 15.50 -17.77 5.99
C ILE A 351 14.51 -18.88 6.28
N ILE A 352 14.99 -20.00 6.87
CA ILE A 352 14.13 -21.16 7.18
C ILE A 352 13.00 -20.79 8.14
N GLY A 353 13.24 -19.91 9.11
CA GLY A 353 12.21 -19.51 10.07
C GLY A 353 11.07 -18.67 9.47
N VAL A 354 11.29 -18.00 8.33
CA VAL A 354 10.24 -17.20 7.65
C VAL A 354 9.52 -18.03 6.58
N VAL A 355 10.24 -18.93 5.93
CA VAL A 355 9.72 -19.73 4.80
C VAL A 355 8.41 -20.45 5.13
N PRO A 356 8.22 -21.15 6.27
CA PRO A 356 7.00 -21.92 6.51
C PRO A 356 5.71 -21.05 6.54
N ALA A 357 5.80 -19.83 7.03
CA ALA A 357 4.63 -18.95 7.14
C ALA A 357 4.17 -18.35 5.80
N SER A 358 5.07 -18.35 4.81
CA SER A 358 4.83 -17.69 3.51
C SER A 358 4.91 -18.65 2.33
N PHE A 359 5.51 -19.82 2.52
CA PHE A 359 5.95 -20.70 1.44
C PHE A 359 4.77 -21.33 0.68
N ASP A 360 3.84 -21.96 1.39
CA ASP A 360 2.69 -22.62 0.75
C ASP A 360 1.84 -21.63 -0.04
N GLY A 361 1.62 -20.45 0.50
CA GLY A 361 0.87 -19.40 -0.19
C GLY A 361 1.64 -18.81 -1.38
N MET A 362 2.97 -18.63 -1.28
CA MET A 362 3.79 -18.16 -2.40
C MET A 362 3.90 -19.22 -3.51
N VAL A 363 4.06 -20.49 -3.14
CA VAL A 363 4.06 -21.61 -4.09
C VAL A 363 2.71 -21.69 -4.78
N GLY A 364 1.61 -21.65 -4.04
CA GLY A 364 0.26 -21.62 -4.60
C GLY A 364 0.04 -20.42 -5.54
N SER A 365 0.56 -19.23 -5.21
CA SER A 365 0.49 -18.07 -6.11
C SER A 365 1.28 -18.28 -7.40
N ILE A 366 2.46 -18.93 -7.33
CA ILE A 366 3.27 -19.26 -8.51
C ILE A 366 2.62 -20.39 -9.32
N GLU A 367 2.07 -21.40 -8.66
CA GLU A 367 1.33 -22.48 -9.33
C GLU A 367 0.11 -21.92 -10.07
N ASP A 368 -0.68 -21.08 -9.41
CA ASP A 368 -1.80 -20.35 -10.02
C ASP A 368 -1.34 -19.51 -11.22
N ALA A 369 -0.11 -18.96 -11.15
CA ALA A 369 0.45 -18.13 -12.20
C ALA A 369 0.79 -18.87 -13.48
N PHE A 370 1.43 -20.02 -13.35
CA PHE A 370 2.11 -20.66 -14.47
C PHE A 370 1.53 -22.03 -14.85
N PHE A 371 0.79 -22.67 -13.97
CA PHE A 371 0.37 -24.07 -14.14
C PHE A 371 -1.15 -24.29 -14.14
N VAL A 372 -1.95 -23.30 -13.75
CA VAL A 372 -3.42 -23.39 -13.81
C VAL A 372 -3.89 -22.86 -15.15
N SER A 373 -4.48 -23.74 -15.97
CA SER A 373 -5.01 -23.42 -17.30
C SER A 373 -6.42 -22.81 -17.28
N ASP A 374 -7.09 -22.88 -16.14
CA ASP A 374 -8.48 -22.48 -16.01
C ASP A 374 -8.58 -20.97 -15.81
N GLY A 375 -9.45 -20.32 -16.60
CA GLY A 375 -9.66 -18.87 -16.52
C GLY A 375 -10.17 -18.41 -15.14
N TRP A 376 -10.11 -17.11 -14.88
CA TRP A 376 -10.67 -16.54 -13.64
C TRP A 376 -12.14 -16.93 -13.43
N GLU A 377 -12.86 -17.20 -14.50
CA GLU A 377 -14.26 -17.61 -14.50
C GLU A 377 -14.50 -18.95 -13.78
N GLU A 378 -13.56 -19.87 -13.85
CA GLU A 378 -13.67 -21.17 -13.15
C GLU A 378 -13.20 -21.05 -11.70
N LYS A 379 -12.20 -20.20 -11.46
CA LYS A 379 -11.69 -19.95 -10.12
C LYS A 379 -12.68 -19.14 -9.25
N TYR A 380 -13.48 -18.26 -9.88
CA TYR A 380 -14.45 -17.40 -9.20
C TYR A 380 -15.85 -17.56 -9.80
N PRO A 381 -16.49 -18.74 -9.67
CA PRO A 381 -17.77 -19.04 -10.33
C PRO A 381 -18.90 -18.08 -9.93
N ASP A 382 -18.90 -17.59 -8.69
CA ASP A 382 -19.90 -16.62 -8.22
C ASP A 382 -19.73 -15.25 -8.88
N ILE A 383 -18.50 -14.82 -9.14
CA ILE A 383 -18.23 -13.58 -9.86
C ILE A 383 -18.63 -13.75 -11.31
N LYS A 384 -18.24 -14.86 -11.95
CA LYS A 384 -18.64 -15.21 -13.32
C LYS A 384 -20.16 -15.18 -13.48
N ALA A 385 -20.89 -15.89 -12.63
CA ALA A 385 -22.35 -15.93 -12.67
C ALA A 385 -22.95 -14.52 -12.55
N THR A 386 -22.42 -13.71 -11.64
CA THR A 386 -22.87 -12.32 -11.42
C THR A 386 -22.61 -11.46 -12.67
N VAL A 387 -21.39 -11.51 -13.23
CA VAL A 387 -21.01 -10.75 -14.43
C VAL A 387 -21.85 -11.18 -15.64
N SER A 388 -22.04 -12.49 -15.85
CA SER A 388 -22.86 -13.00 -16.93
C SER A 388 -24.32 -12.56 -16.83
N GLU A 389 -24.88 -12.52 -15.61
CA GLU A 389 -26.25 -12.06 -15.39
C GLU A 389 -26.38 -10.55 -15.60
N ILE A 390 -25.36 -9.75 -15.23
CA ILE A 390 -25.29 -8.31 -15.53
C ILE A 390 -25.30 -8.11 -17.05
N GLN A 391 -24.42 -8.79 -17.78
CA GLN A 391 -24.30 -8.63 -19.23
C GLN A 391 -25.55 -9.09 -19.99
N LYS A 392 -26.26 -10.10 -19.48
CA LYS A 392 -27.51 -10.62 -20.07
C LYS A 392 -28.67 -9.61 -19.96
N HIS A 393 -28.73 -8.83 -18.87
CA HIS A 393 -29.86 -7.94 -18.57
C HIS A 393 -29.54 -6.45 -18.76
N SER A 394 -28.36 -6.10 -19.31
CA SER A 394 -27.96 -4.73 -19.59
C SER A 394 -27.15 -4.62 -20.87
N ASN A 395 -27.27 -3.48 -21.56
CA ASN A 395 -26.38 -3.07 -22.63
C ASN A 395 -25.10 -2.43 -22.06
N ARG A 396 -24.09 -2.21 -22.93
CA ARG A 396 -22.80 -1.63 -22.51
C ARG A 396 -22.92 -0.20 -21.97
N ASP A 397 -23.87 0.56 -22.50
CA ASP A 397 -24.10 1.96 -22.11
C ASP A 397 -25.02 2.11 -20.89
N ASP A 398 -25.65 1.00 -20.45
CA ASP A 398 -26.52 1.03 -19.29
C ASP A 398 -25.72 1.22 -18.01
N LYS A 399 -26.21 2.09 -17.14
CA LYS A 399 -25.65 2.28 -15.81
C LYS A 399 -26.17 1.19 -14.86
N ILE A 400 -25.28 0.68 -14.02
CA ILE A 400 -25.61 -0.25 -12.96
C ILE A 400 -25.19 0.32 -11.60
N THR A 401 -25.58 -0.31 -10.52
CA THR A 401 -25.04 0.01 -9.20
C THR A 401 -24.68 -1.24 -8.42
N VAL A 402 -23.52 -1.19 -7.75
CA VAL A 402 -23.06 -2.23 -6.82
C VAL A 402 -23.24 -1.67 -5.41
N TYR A 403 -24.18 -2.23 -4.67
CA TYR A 403 -24.42 -1.84 -3.27
C TYR A 403 -23.55 -2.70 -2.35
N GLY A 404 -22.35 -2.21 -2.06
CA GLY A 404 -21.30 -2.91 -1.33
C GLY A 404 -19.93 -2.29 -1.49
N ASN A 405 -18.90 -3.12 -1.63
CA ASN A 405 -17.49 -2.73 -1.82
C ASN A 405 -16.77 -3.65 -2.81
N HIS A 406 -17.40 -3.95 -3.97
CA HIS A 406 -16.81 -4.85 -4.98
C HIS A 406 -16.95 -4.25 -6.39
N ASP A 407 -16.11 -3.27 -6.70
CA ASP A 407 -16.09 -2.60 -8.01
C ASP A 407 -15.65 -3.52 -9.15
N VAL A 408 -15.19 -4.73 -8.83
CA VAL A 408 -14.87 -5.79 -9.79
C VAL A 408 -16.02 -6.07 -10.75
N TYR A 409 -17.26 -5.92 -10.32
CA TYR A 409 -18.43 -6.13 -11.19
C TYR A 409 -18.55 -5.07 -12.28
N TYR A 410 -18.19 -3.81 -12.01
CA TYR A 410 -18.10 -2.77 -13.04
C TYR A 410 -17.01 -3.07 -14.06
N LEU A 411 -15.83 -3.47 -13.55
CA LEU A 411 -14.66 -3.75 -14.38
C LEU A 411 -14.90 -4.91 -15.33
N LEU A 412 -15.38 -6.05 -14.80
CA LEU A 412 -15.54 -7.28 -15.58
C LEU A 412 -16.79 -7.27 -16.47
N SER A 413 -17.87 -6.58 -16.07
CA SER A 413 -19.04 -6.42 -16.91
C SER A 413 -18.89 -5.30 -17.96
N GLU A 414 -17.88 -4.44 -17.82
CA GLU A 414 -17.70 -3.21 -18.61
C GLU A 414 -18.92 -2.28 -18.50
N ARG A 415 -19.46 -2.11 -17.30
CA ARG A 415 -20.58 -1.22 -17.01
C ARG A 415 -20.15 -0.09 -16.11
N LYS A 416 -20.88 1.04 -16.15
CA LYS A 416 -20.60 2.23 -15.35
C LYS A 416 -21.53 2.35 -14.16
N SER A 417 -21.05 3.02 -13.11
CA SER A 417 -21.86 3.32 -11.94
C SER A 417 -22.93 4.37 -12.27
N ALA A 418 -24.12 4.19 -11.68
CA ALA A 418 -25.21 5.18 -11.74
C ALA A 418 -24.99 6.34 -10.74
N SER A 419 -23.95 6.27 -9.90
CA SER A 419 -23.61 7.27 -8.89
C SER A 419 -22.11 7.57 -8.91
N GLU A 420 -21.69 8.76 -8.41
CA GLU A 420 -20.28 9.04 -8.15
C GLU A 420 -19.66 8.03 -7.16
N TYR A 421 -20.50 7.42 -6.31
CA TYR A 421 -20.10 6.41 -5.33
C TYR A 421 -20.20 5.02 -5.96
N SER A 422 -19.13 4.52 -6.55
CA SER A 422 -19.09 3.14 -7.06
C SER A 422 -19.20 2.12 -5.93
N TYR A 423 -18.70 2.45 -4.74
CA TYR A 423 -18.85 1.69 -3.50
C TYR A 423 -19.41 2.57 -2.37
N GLN A 424 -20.09 1.96 -1.39
CA GLN A 424 -20.68 2.69 -0.27
C GLN A 424 -20.25 2.14 1.10
N GLN A 425 -19.82 0.90 1.15
CA GLN A 425 -19.30 0.30 2.38
C GLN A 425 -17.76 0.41 2.38
N PRO A 426 -17.15 0.87 3.46
CA PRO A 426 -17.74 1.31 4.74
C PRO A 426 -17.95 2.83 4.87
N ILE A 427 -17.80 3.61 3.79
CA ILE A 427 -17.81 5.08 3.83
C ILE A 427 -19.16 5.67 4.28
N ALA A 428 -20.28 5.09 3.87
CA ALA A 428 -21.63 5.52 4.24
C ALA A 428 -21.97 5.27 5.71
N THR A 429 -21.26 4.35 6.38
CA THR A 429 -21.44 4.15 7.83
C THR A 429 -20.82 5.28 8.63
N VAL A 430 -19.81 5.93 8.10
CA VAL A 430 -19.09 7.04 8.74
C VAL A 430 -19.76 8.39 8.44
N ASP A 431 -20.19 8.61 7.20
CA ASP A 431 -20.91 9.84 6.82
C ASP A 431 -22.26 9.53 6.16
N LYS A 432 -23.35 9.75 6.92
CA LYS A 432 -24.71 9.59 6.44
C LYS A 432 -25.10 10.51 5.28
N LYS A 433 -24.33 11.57 4.99
CA LYS A 433 -24.54 12.41 3.81
C LYS A 433 -24.20 11.65 2.52
N ILE A 434 -23.18 10.78 2.56
CA ILE A 434 -22.81 9.91 1.44
C ILE A 434 -23.98 8.99 1.09
N GLU A 435 -24.55 8.30 2.09
CA GLU A 435 -25.70 7.42 1.87
C GLU A 435 -26.89 8.15 1.22
N ARG A 436 -27.21 9.35 1.76
CA ARG A 436 -28.32 10.17 1.21
C ARG A 436 -28.04 10.62 -0.21
N ARG A 437 -26.83 11.05 -0.52
CA ARG A 437 -26.44 11.49 -1.84
C ARG A 437 -26.44 10.34 -2.84
N TYR A 438 -25.89 9.20 -2.45
CA TYR A 438 -25.93 7.97 -3.24
C TYR A 438 -27.36 7.59 -3.63
N PHE A 439 -28.30 7.50 -2.66
CA PHE A 439 -29.68 7.17 -2.97
C PHE A 439 -30.40 8.22 -3.81
N LYS A 440 -30.05 9.49 -3.68
CA LYS A 440 -30.54 10.56 -4.56
C LYS A 440 -30.06 10.33 -5.98
N GLU A 441 -28.78 10.10 -6.19
CA GLU A 441 -28.18 9.92 -7.51
C GLU A 441 -28.69 8.69 -8.23
N ILE A 442 -28.84 7.55 -7.55
CA ILE A 442 -29.42 6.34 -8.16
C ILE A 442 -30.93 6.50 -8.42
N GLN A 443 -31.63 7.37 -7.68
CA GLN A 443 -33.03 7.70 -7.98
C GLN A 443 -33.15 8.58 -9.24
N GLU A 444 -32.19 9.48 -9.46
CA GLU A 444 -32.14 10.34 -10.64
C GLU A 444 -31.68 9.58 -11.89
N ASN A 445 -30.72 8.66 -11.75
CA ASN A 445 -30.09 7.91 -12.84
C ASN A 445 -30.67 6.50 -13.06
N LEU A 446 -31.60 6.04 -12.26
CA LEU A 446 -32.25 4.72 -12.26
C LEU A 446 -31.38 3.59 -12.90
N PRO A 447 -30.48 2.92 -12.13
CA PRO A 447 -29.59 1.91 -12.67
C PRO A 447 -30.37 0.76 -13.31
N ARG A 448 -29.95 0.29 -14.46
CA ARG A 448 -30.56 -0.88 -15.11
C ARG A 448 -30.51 -2.14 -14.23
N ILE A 449 -29.39 -2.28 -13.50
CA ILE A 449 -29.13 -3.41 -12.59
C ILE A 449 -28.61 -2.90 -11.26
N ILE A 450 -29.08 -3.56 -10.20
CA ILE A 450 -28.56 -3.42 -8.83
C ILE A 450 -27.90 -4.76 -8.47
N VAL A 451 -26.60 -4.73 -8.13
CA VAL A 451 -25.90 -5.84 -7.48
C VAL A 451 -25.84 -5.54 -5.99
N TRP A 452 -26.58 -6.28 -5.19
CA TRP A 452 -26.53 -6.14 -3.74
C TRP A 452 -25.54 -7.15 -3.17
N ASP A 453 -24.29 -6.72 -3.03
CA ASP A 453 -23.18 -7.59 -2.73
C ASP A 453 -23.32 -8.39 -1.42
N ASN A 454 -23.80 -7.75 -0.35
CA ASN A 454 -24.00 -8.36 0.97
C ASN A 454 -25.43 -8.84 1.21
N TYR A 455 -26.22 -9.11 0.17
CA TYR A 455 -27.64 -9.45 0.29
C TYR A 455 -27.89 -10.62 1.24
N PHE A 456 -27.14 -11.71 1.10
CA PHE A 456 -27.33 -12.94 1.90
C PHE A 456 -26.81 -12.84 3.33
N SER A 457 -25.91 -11.91 3.63
CA SER A 457 -25.35 -11.67 4.97
C SER A 457 -26.09 -10.59 5.76
N ALA A 458 -27.00 -9.86 5.13
CA ALA A 458 -27.74 -8.75 5.76
C ALA A 458 -28.71 -9.27 6.83
N LYS A 459 -28.48 -8.91 8.09
CA LYS A 459 -29.30 -9.34 9.25
C LYS A 459 -30.77 -8.93 9.19
N ASN A 460 -31.14 -7.93 8.39
CA ASN A 460 -32.50 -7.39 8.33
C ASN A 460 -32.80 -6.71 6.99
N VAL A 461 -32.78 -7.49 5.92
CA VAL A 461 -32.95 -7.02 4.52
C VAL A 461 -34.13 -6.05 4.36
N LYS A 462 -35.30 -6.34 4.96
CA LYS A 462 -36.50 -5.51 4.82
C LYS A 462 -36.39 -4.10 5.40
N LYS A 463 -35.45 -3.88 6.33
CA LYS A 463 -35.20 -2.55 6.93
C LYS A 463 -34.16 -1.74 6.17
N ASP A 464 -33.39 -2.38 5.28
CA ASP A 464 -32.34 -1.76 4.52
C ASP A 464 -32.90 -0.71 3.54
N PRO A 465 -32.29 0.47 3.41
CA PRO A 465 -32.67 1.49 2.43
C PRO A 465 -32.70 0.96 0.99
N MET A 466 -31.77 0.06 0.62
CA MET A 466 -31.73 -0.52 -0.71
C MET A 466 -32.95 -1.40 -0.98
N TYR A 467 -33.43 -2.15 -0.02
CA TYR A 467 -34.66 -2.93 -0.16
C TYR A 467 -35.87 -2.04 -0.46
N LYS A 468 -35.98 -0.91 0.25
CA LYS A 468 -37.07 0.07 0.02
C LYS A 468 -36.96 0.67 -1.38
N PHE A 469 -35.73 0.97 -1.84
CA PHE A 469 -35.46 1.51 -3.16
C PHE A 469 -35.87 0.49 -4.26
N ILE A 470 -35.47 -0.77 -4.12
CA ILE A 470 -35.82 -1.88 -5.04
C ILE A 470 -37.33 -2.00 -5.16
N LYS A 471 -38.06 -2.03 -4.04
CA LYS A 471 -39.53 -2.16 -4.01
C LYS A 471 -40.24 -0.94 -4.59
N LYS A 472 -39.78 0.26 -4.26
CA LYS A 472 -40.36 1.51 -4.77
C LYS A 472 -40.25 1.63 -6.29
N ASN A 473 -39.15 1.16 -6.86
CA ASN A 473 -38.88 1.29 -8.28
C ASN A 473 -39.13 0.01 -9.09
N ASN A 474 -39.88 -0.97 -8.52
CA ASN A 474 -40.33 -2.20 -9.18
C ASN A 474 -39.20 -3.07 -9.80
N TYR A 475 -38.02 -3.15 -9.13
CA TYR A 475 -36.99 -4.07 -9.55
C TYR A 475 -37.36 -5.52 -9.25
N VAL A 476 -37.06 -6.40 -10.20
CA VAL A 476 -37.28 -7.85 -10.12
C VAL A 476 -35.99 -8.55 -9.74
N GLN A 477 -36.04 -9.47 -8.79
CA GLN A 477 -34.89 -10.26 -8.38
C GLN A 477 -34.59 -11.34 -9.41
N SER A 478 -33.33 -11.49 -9.79
CA SER A 478 -32.88 -12.57 -10.66
C SER A 478 -33.11 -13.93 -10.01
N LYS A 479 -33.64 -14.88 -10.78
CA LYS A 479 -33.82 -16.29 -10.37
C LYS A 479 -32.48 -17.04 -10.37
N ASN A 480 -31.53 -16.60 -11.17
CA ASN A 480 -30.21 -17.26 -11.33
C ASN A 480 -29.20 -16.80 -10.30
N VAL A 481 -29.18 -15.48 -10.01
CA VAL A 481 -28.23 -14.85 -9.08
C VAL A 481 -28.99 -13.97 -8.10
N GLY A 482 -29.34 -14.51 -6.94
CA GLY A 482 -30.28 -13.91 -5.99
C GLY A 482 -29.86 -12.54 -5.42
N LYS A 483 -28.60 -12.10 -5.61
CA LYS A 483 -28.12 -10.77 -5.24
C LYS A 483 -28.28 -9.71 -6.34
N ILE A 484 -28.80 -10.08 -7.51
CA ILE A 484 -29.06 -9.18 -8.65
C ILE A 484 -30.53 -8.83 -8.74
N PHE A 485 -30.79 -7.55 -8.96
CA PHE A 485 -32.10 -6.99 -9.22
C PHE A 485 -32.04 -6.13 -10.47
N TYR A 486 -33.01 -6.27 -11.38
CA TYR A 486 -33.03 -5.56 -12.66
C TYR A 486 -34.41 -4.97 -12.95
N HIS A 487 -34.42 -3.94 -13.78
CA HIS A 487 -35.63 -3.39 -14.36
C HIS A 487 -35.99 -4.20 -15.60
N GLU A 488 -37.28 -4.61 -15.70
CA GLU A 488 -37.81 -5.22 -16.95
C GLU A 488 -37.92 -4.19 -18.08
#